data_f8b8c2309f08e2a20296045963e4554c
#
_entry.id   f8b8c2309f08e2a20296045963e4554c
#
_cell.length_a   1.000
_cell.length_b   1.000
_cell.length_c   1.000
_cell.angle_alpha   90.00
_cell.angle_beta   90.00
_cell.angle_gamma   90.00
#
_symmetry.space_group_name_H-M   'P 1'
#
loop_
_entity.id
_entity.type
_entity.pdbx_description
1 polymer ?
#
loop_
_entity_poly.entity_id
_entity_poly.type
_entity_poly.pdbx_seq_one_letter_code
_entity_poly.pdbx_strand_id
1 'polypeptide(L)'
;FYNLISSLTALENVALVTEIAPRPMNPAAALRLVGLGERLDHFPAQLSGGEQQRVAIARAIAKQPDILLCDEPTGALDSQTGVLVLEAIERIHHELGTTTVLITHNAVIADMADRVLVLGDGRIQQQRRNPQRRPARELVW
;
A
#
# COMPACT_ATOMS: atom_id res chain seq x y z
N PHE A 1 -14.61 2.58 -5.09
CA PHE A 1 -13.48 2.77 -4.19
C PHE A 1 -12.60 1.51 -4.27
N TYR A 2 -11.28 1.57 -4.21
CA TYR A 2 -10.25 0.50 -4.25
C TYR A 2 -10.35 -0.54 -5.40
N ASN A 3 -11.37 -0.46 -6.26
CA ASN A 3 -11.59 -1.35 -7.41
C ASN A 3 -11.55 -2.84 -7.07
N LEU A 4 -12.03 -3.22 -5.89
CA LEU A 4 -12.24 -4.61 -5.52
C LEU A 4 -13.51 -5.15 -6.18
N ILE A 5 -13.48 -6.41 -6.58
CA ILE A 5 -14.64 -7.09 -7.10
C ILE A 5 -15.50 -7.53 -5.91
N SER A 6 -16.70 -6.97 -5.79
CA SER A 6 -17.57 -7.13 -4.62
C SER A 6 -18.07 -8.56 -4.40
N SER A 7 -18.18 -9.35 -5.44
CA SER A 7 -18.60 -10.76 -5.40
C SER A 7 -17.47 -11.75 -5.10
N LEU A 8 -16.24 -11.27 -4.94
CA LEU A 8 -15.08 -12.08 -4.61
C LEU A 8 -14.59 -11.76 -3.21
N THR A 9 -14.09 -12.78 -2.51
CA THR A 9 -13.41 -12.63 -1.20
C THR A 9 -12.10 -11.86 -1.36
N ALA A 10 -11.48 -11.48 -0.25
CA ALA A 10 -10.15 -10.86 -0.24
C ALA A 10 -9.11 -11.76 -0.94
N LEU A 11 -9.13 -13.05 -0.65
CA LEU A 11 -8.24 -14.03 -1.27
C LEU A 11 -8.44 -14.11 -2.78
N GLU A 12 -9.68 -14.20 -3.23
CA GLU A 12 -10.02 -14.30 -4.65
C GLU A 12 -9.69 -13.01 -5.41
N ASN A 13 -9.91 -11.83 -4.80
CA ASN A 13 -9.48 -10.55 -5.37
C ASN A 13 -7.98 -10.48 -5.63
N VAL A 14 -7.17 -11.06 -4.74
CA VAL A 14 -5.72 -11.13 -4.93
C VAL A 14 -5.34 -12.24 -5.93
N ALA A 15 -6.00 -13.39 -5.87
CA ALA A 15 -5.73 -14.52 -6.76
C ALA A 15 -5.89 -14.19 -8.24
N LEU A 16 -6.87 -13.33 -8.60
CA LEU A 16 -7.12 -12.93 -9.99
C LEU A 16 -5.86 -12.45 -10.73
N VAL A 17 -5.00 -11.68 -10.08
CA VAL A 17 -3.81 -11.13 -10.73
C VAL A 17 -2.66 -12.13 -10.78
N THR A 18 -2.71 -13.17 -9.98
CA THR A 18 -1.67 -14.21 -9.96
C THR A 18 -1.77 -15.13 -11.17
N GLU A 19 -2.95 -15.27 -11.77
CA GLU A 19 -3.17 -16.06 -12.99
C GLU A 19 -2.39 -15.53 -14.21
N ILE A 20 -2.10 -14.23 -14.25
CA ILE A 20 -1.45 -13.57 -15.38
C ILE A 20 -0.02 -13.11 -15.06
N ALA A 21 0.43 -13.25 -13.84
CA ALA A 21 1.77 -12.85 -13.43
C ALA A 21 2.80 -13.95 -13.73
N PRO A 22 4.00 -13.62 -14.25
CA PRO A 22 5.00 -14.63 -14.60
C PRO A 22 5.61 -15.31 -13.37
N ARG A 23 5.68 -14.65 -12.23
CA ARG A 23 6.19 -15.16 -10.96
C ARG A 23 5.34 -14.66 -9.80
N PRO A 24 4.10 -15.14 -9.67
CA PRO A 24 3.20 -14.62 -8.67
C PRO A 24 3.59 -15.05 -7.26
N MET A 25 3.33 -14.18 -6.30
CA MET A 25 3.29 -14.51 -4.88
C MET A 25 2.04 -15.32 -4.56
N ASN A 26 2.11 -16.20 -3.56
CA ASN A 26 0.91 -16.84 -3.04
C ASN A 26 -0.08 -15.79 -2.51
N PRO A 27 -1.36 -15.79 -2.95
CA PRO A 27 -2.34 -14.77 -2.57
C PRO A 27 -2.52 -14.62 -1.05
N ALA A 28 -2.58 -15.73 -0.31
CA ALA A 28 -2.69 -15.69 1.15
C ALA A 28 -1.42 -15.13 1.82
N ALA A 29 -0.23 -15.36 1.23
CA ALA A 29 1.01 -14.75 1.71
C ALA A 29 1.01 -13.23 1.50
N ALA A 30 0.53 -12.76 0.34
CA ALA A 30 0.38 -11.33 0.07
C ALA A 30 -0.59 -10.66 1.07
N LEU A 31 -1.71 -11.30 1.39
CA LEU A 31 -2.66 -10.79 2.38
C LEU A 31 -2.08 -10.78 3.80
N ARG A 32 -1.33 -11.82 4.19
CA ARG A 32 -0.62 -11.83 5.48
C ARG A 32 0.41 -10.69 5.59
N LEU A 33 1.12 -10.39 4.51
CA LEU A 33 2.11 -9.30 4.49
C LEU A 33 1.50 -7.95 4.83
N VAL A 34 0.25 -7.71 4.40
CA VAL A 34 -0.48 -6.48 4.72
C VAL A 34 -1.36 -6.60 5.99
N GLY A 35 -1.18 -7.65 6.80
CA GLY A 35 -1.89 -7.83 8.07
C GLY A 35 -3.34 -8.30 7.94
N LEU A 36 -3.69 -9.01 6.85
CA LEU A 36 -5.04 -9.52 6.59
C LEU A 36 -5.13 -11.05 6.57
N GLY A 37 -4.25 -11.75 7.28
CA GLY A 37 -4.25 -13.20 7.34
C GLY A 37 -5.55 -13.83 7.85
N GLU A 38 -6.27 -13.13 8.74
CA GLU A 38 -7.55 -13.57 9.32
C GLU A 38 -8.77 -13.07 8.52
N ARG A 39 -8.55 -12.44 7.36
CA ARG A 39 -9.60 -11.84 6.52
C ARG A 39 -9.72 -12.46 5.14
N LEU A 40 -9.08 -13.60 4.90
CA LEU A 40 -8.97 -14.22 3.57
C LEU A 40 -10.33 -14.43 2.90
N ASP A 41 -11.30 -14.94 3.67
CA ASP A 41 -12.64 -15.33 3.18
C ASP A 41 -13.69 -14.22 3.33
N HIS A 42 -13.27 -12.99 3.70
CA HIS A 42 -14.18 -11.86 3.81
C HIS A 42 -14.41 -11.20 2.45
N PHE A 43 -15.66 -10.86 2.18
CA PHE A 43 -16.05 -10.05 1.03
C PHE A 43 -15.77 -8.56 1.30
N PRO A 44 -15.58 -7.72 0.25
CA PRO A 44 -15.33 -6.29 0.43
C PRO A 44 -16.34 -5.58 1.35
N ALA A 45 -17.63 -5.96 1.29
CA ALA A 45 -18.67 -5.39 2.14
C ALA A 45 -18.49 -5.69 3.64
N GLN A 46 -17.69 -6.68 3.99
CA GLN A 46 -17.38 -7.08 5.37
C GLN A 46 -16.06 -6.47 5.89
N LEU A 47 -15.38 -5.71 5.06
CA LEU A 47 -14.07 -5.10 5.35
C LEU A 47 -14.23 -3.59 5.56
N SER A 48 -13.48 -3.04 6.51
CA SER A 48 -13.33 -1.59 6.66
C SER A 48 -12.63 -0.98 5.45
N GLY A 49 -12.73 0.34 5.26
CA GLY A 49 -12.06 1.04 4.16
C GLY A 49 -10.54 0.79 4.12
N GLY A 50 -9.89 0.81 5.29
CA GLY A 50 -8.47 0.52 5.37
C GLY A 50 -8.11 -0.96 5.12
N GLU A 51 -8.99 -1.90 5.47
CA GLU A 51 -8.81 -3.31 5.11
C GLU A 51 -8.96 -3.49 3.59
N GLN A 52 -9.97 -2.86 2.97
CA GLN A 52 -10.13 -2.88 1.52
C GLN A 52 -8.92 -2.27 0.79
N GLN A 53 -8.36 -1.16 1.31
CA GLN A 53 -7.14 -0.56 0.79
C GLN A 53 -5.97 -1.54 0.87
N ARG A 54 -5.79 -2.23 1.99
CA ARG A 54 -4.74 -3.24 2.14
C ARG A 54 -4.95 -4.46 1.23
N VAL A 55 -6.20 -4.87 0.95
CA VAL A 55 -6.48 -5.91 -0.07
C VAL A 55 -6.03 -5.43 -1.45
N ALA A 56 -6.30 -4.16 -1.82
CA ALA A 56 -5.86 -3.59 -3.08
C ALA A 56 -4.33 -3.56 -3.21
N ILE A 57 -3.64 -3.22 -2.12
CA ILE A 57 -2.17 -3.26 -2.04
C ILE A 57 -1.66 -4.70 -2.18
N ALA A 58 -2.24 -5.67 -1.43
CA ALA A 58 -1.89 -7.08 -1.54
C ALA A 58 -2.05 -7.60 -2.98
N ARG A 59 -3.13 -7.21 -3.65
CA ARG A 59 -3.36 -7.52 -5.07
C ARG A 59 -2.27 -6.94 -5.97
N ALA A 60 -1.83 -5.71 -5.71
CA ALA A 60 -0.76 -5.09 -6.49
C ALA A 60 0.58 -5.80 -6.32
N ILE A 61 0.97 -6.15 -5.09
CA ILE A 61 2.26 -6.81 -4.79
C ILE A 61 2.29 -8.30 -5.12
N ALA A 62 1.13 -8.96 -5.21
CA ALA A 62 1.06 -10.38 -5.56
C ALA A 62 1.67 -10.69 -6.94
N LYS A 63 1.78 -9.71 -7.81
CA LYS A 63 2.50 -9.81 -9.10
C LYS A 63 4.02 -9.71 -8.97
N GLN A 64 4.54 -9.40 -7.79
CA GLN A 64 5.96 -9.11 -7.51
C GLN A 64 6.52 -7.99 -8.43
N PRO A 65 5.93 -6.79 -8.42
CA PRO A 65 6.40 -5.69 -9.26
C PRO A 65 7.72 -5.11 -8.74
N ASP A 66 8.56 -4.63 -9.65
CA ASP A 66 9.76 -3.87 -9.29
C ASP A 66 9.42 -2.49 -8.69
N ILE A 67 8.28 -1.92 -9.12
CA ILE A 67 7.80 -0.60 -8.68
C ILE A 67 6.34 -0.70 -8.26
N LEU A 68 6.05 -0.24 -7.05
CA LEU A 68 4.69 -0.06 -6.51
C LEU A 68 4.35 1.44 -6.50
N LEU A 69 3.28 1.80 -7.18
CA LEU A 69 2.75 3.17 -7.20
C LEU A 69 1.53 3.27 -6.30
N CYS A 70 1.57 4.14 -5.30
CA CYS A 70 0.49 4.40 -4.36
C CYS A 70 0.05 5.86 -4.47
N ASP A 71 -1.14 6.09 -4.99
CA ASP A 71 -1.72 7.42 -5.12
C ASP A 71 -2.72 7.66 -3.97
N GLU A 72 -2.40 8.62 -3.11
CA GLU A 72 -3.17 8.99 -1.91
C GLU A 72 -3.65 7.79 -1.08
N PRO A 73 -2.78 6.85 -0.68
CA PRO A 73 -3.20 5.59 -0.08
C PRO A 73 -3.91 5.74 1.27
N THR A 74 -3.84 6.93 1.89
CA THR A 74 -4.46 7.26 3.19
C THR A 74 -5.54 8.33 3.09
N GLY A 75 -5.80 8.88 1.91
CA GLY A 75 -6.60 10.09 1.72
C GLY A 75 -8.07 9.99 2.18
N ALA A 76 -8.64 8.79 2.22
CA ALA A 76 -10.02 8.55 2.66
C ALA A 76 -10.12 7.84 4.03
N LEU A 77 -9.02 7.80 4.79
CA LEU A 77 -8.90 7.05 6.04
C LEU A 77 -8.65 8.00 7.22
N ASP A 78 -9.13 7.60 8.40
CA ASP A 78 -8.70 8.23 9.64
C ASP A 78 -7.21 7.94 9.90
N SER A 79 -6.58 8.75 10.77
CA SER A 79 -5.13 8.67 11.01
C SER A 79 -4.68 7.30 11.50
N GLN A 80 -5.43 6.64 12.38
CA GLN A 80 -5.05 5.33 12.91
C GLN A 80 -5.06 4.26 11.82
N THR A 81 -6.13 4.24 11.03
CA THR A 81 -6.25 3.33 9.88
C THR A 81 -5.23 3.64 8.80
N GLY A 82 -4.94 4.92 8.58
CA GLY A 82 -3.90 5.38 7.65
C GLY A 82 -2.51 4.88 8.03
N VAL A 83 -2.16 4.92 9.33
CA VAL A 83 -0.88 4.37 9.82
C VAL A 83 -0.76 2.88 9.49
N LEU A 84 -1.80 2.07 9.68
CA LEU A 84 -1.77 0.64 9.33
C LEU A 84 -1.52 0.37 7.84
N VAL A 85 -2.04 1.24 6.98
CA VAL A 85 -1.78 1.16 5.53
C VAL A 85 -0.32 1.52 5.22
N LEU A 86 0.21 2.57 5.84
CA LEU A 86 1.62 2.98 5.66
C LEU A 86 2.59 1.93 6.22
N GLU A 87 2.30 1.31 7.36
CA GLU A 87 3.08 0.19 7.91
C GLU A 87 3.10 -1.01 6.95
N ALA A 88 1.96 -1.31 6.29
CA ALA A 88 1.92 -2.36 5.28
C ALA A 88 2.82 -2.02 4.07
N ILE A 89 2.79 -0.77 3.60
CA ILE A 89 3.66 -0.29 2.52
C ILE A 89 5.14 -0.34 2.93
N GLU A 90 5.48 0.08 4.15
CA GLU A 90 6.84 0.03 4.69
C GLU A 90 7.35 -1.40 4.76
N ARG A 91 6.52 -2.34 5.24
CA ARG A 91 6.84 -3.77 5.29
C ARG A 91 7.10 -4.35 3.90
N ILE A 92 6.27 -4.03 2.91
CA ILE A 92 6.46 -4.45 1.52
C ILE A 92 7.82 -4.00 0.99
N HIS A 93 8.17 -2.73 1.21
CA HIS A 93 9.46 -2.19 0.81
C HIS A 93 10.63 -2.97 1.44
N HIS A 94 10.53 -3.27 2.74
CA HIS A 94 11.59 -3.99 3.47
C HIS A 94 11.68 -5.47 3.09
N GLU A 95 10.56 -6.17 2.98
CA GLU A 95 10.56 -7.62 2.79
C GLU A 95 10.72 -8.03 1.32
N LEU A 96 10.19 -7.24 0.37
CA LEU A 96 10.24 -7.55 -1.05
C LEU A 96 11.30 -6.76 -1.82
N GLY A 97 11.89 -5.72 -1.25
CA GLY A 97 12.81 -4.82 -1.94
C GLY A 97 12.14 -3.99 -3.06
N THR A 98 10.81 -3.95 -3.10
CA THR A 98 10.04 -3.22 -4.11
C THR A 98 10.27 -1.72 -3.97
N THR A 99 10.61 -1.04 -5.05
CA THR A 99 10.67 0.42 -5.09
C THR A 99 9.26 0.98 -4.96
N THR A 100 8.98 1.72 -3.88
CA THR A 100 7.66 2.30 -3.65
C THR A 100 7.67 3.78 -3.95
N VAL A 101 6.76 4.22 -4.82
CA VAL A 101 6.47 5.63 -5.07
C VAL A 101 5.13 5.96 -4.45
N LEU A 102 5.14 6.84 -3.45
CA LEU A 102 3.97 7.26 -2.71
C LEU A 102 3.66 8.70 -3.06
N ILE A 103 2.47 8.94 -3.62
CA ILE A 103 1.97 10.25 -3.97
C ILE A 103 1.01 10.69 -2.87
N THR A 104 1.27 11.85 -2.28
CA THR A 104 0.44 12.40 -1.21
C THR A 104 0.60 13.91 -1.11
N HIS A 105 -0.44 14.59 -0.67
CA HIS A 105 -0.39 16.00 -0.26
C HIS A 105 -0.11 16.17 1.24
N ASN A 106 -0.01 15.08 2.01
CA ASN A 106 0.30 15.12 3.43
C ASN A 106 1.82 15.16 3.66
N ALA A 107 2.33 16.31 4.09
CA ALA A 107 3.77 16.54 4.30
C ALA A 107 4.38 15.64 5.39
N VAL A 108 3.59 15.18 6.38
CA VAL A 108 4.08 14.30 7.46
C VAL A 108 4.48 12.93 6.93
N ILE A 109 3.74 12.42 5.92
CA ILE A 109 4.04 11.13 5.29
C ILE A 109 5.39 11.15 4.58
N ALA A 110 5.84 12.33 4.11
CA ALA A 110 7.13 12.47 3.45
C ALA A 110 8.32 12.09 4.34
N ASP A 111 8.17 12.12 5.67
CA ASP A 111 9.25 11.79 6.60
C ASP A 111 9.59 10.28 6.64
N MET A 112 8.69 9.41 6.16
CA MET A 112 8.98 7.97 6.05
C MET A 112 9.74 7.58 4.78
N ALA A 113 9.82 8.46 3.78
CA ALA A 113 10.46 8.18 2.50
C ALA A 113 11.97 8.38 2.55
N ASP A 114 12.74 7.64 1.73
CA ASP A 114 14.18 7.88 1.53
C ASP A 114 14.42 9.19 0.78
N ARG A 115 13.54 9.48 -0.18
CA ARG A 115 13.65 10.63 -1.07
C ARG A 115 12.28 11.29 -1.26
N VAL A 116 12.26 12.60 -1.19
CA VAL A 116 11.05 13.40 -1.38
C VAL A 116 11.22 14.30 -2.60
N LEU A 117 10.21 14.29 -3.47
CA LEU A 117 10.09 15.19 -4.61
C LEU A 117 8.85 16.05 -4.39
N VAL A 118 9.02 17.36 -4.35
CA VAL A 118 7.91 18.31 -4.30
C VAL A 118 7.61 18.79 -5.71
N LEU A 119 6.39 18.55 -6.15
CA LEU A 119 5.89 18.91 -7.48
C LEU A 119 5.00 20.16 -7.37
N GLY A 120 5.14 21.07 -8.32
CA GLY A 120 4.25 22.22 -8.48
C GLY A 120 4.34 22.73 -9.91
N ASP A 121 3.20 23.11 -10.47
CA ASP A 121 3.08 23.66 -11.84
C ASP A 121 3.74 22.77 -12.92
N GLY A 122 3.61 21.44 -12.76
CA GLY A 122 4.16 20.45 -13.69
C GLY A 122 5.68 20.30 -13.64
N ARG A 123 6.34 20.80 -12.58
CA ARG A 123 7.82 20.76 -12.43
C ARG A 123 8.20 20.28 -11.02
N ILE A 124 9.41 19.70 -10.91
CA ILE A 124 10.01 19.42 -9.61
C ILE A 124 10.51 20.74 -9.04
N GLN A 125 9.88 21.22 -7.98
CA GLN A 125 10.25 22.45 -7.27
C GLN A 125 11.34 22.21 -6.24
N GLN A 126 11.29 21.04 -5.57
CA GLN A 126 12.26 20.67 -4.54
C GLN A 126 12.53 19.18 -4.58
N GLN A 127 13.76 18.82 -4.26
CA GLN A 127 14.17 17.44 -4.01
C GLN A 127 15.01 17.40 -2.73
N ARG A 128 14.68 16.45 -1.83
CA ARG A 128 15.48 16.18 -0.63
C ARG A 128 15.64 14.68 -0.39
N ARG A 129 16.68 14.29 0.33
CA ARG A 129 16.83 12.96 0.92
C ARG A 129 16.65 13.07 2.42
N ASN A 130 15.94 12.14 3.02
CA ASN A 130 15.85 12.05 4.46
C ASN A 130 17.06 11.22 4.96
N PRO A 131 17.94 11.78 5.78
CA PRO A 131 19.10 11.06 6.32
C PRO A 131 18.68 9.96 7.29
N GLN A 132 17.51 10.12 7.92
CA GLN A 132 16.89 9.15 8.80
C GLN A 132 15.39 9.16 8.55
N ARG A 133 14.84 8.02 8.15
CA ARG A 133 13.40 7.84 7.96
C ARG A 133 12.69 7.71 9.30
N ARG A 134 11.49 8.26 9.41
CA ARG A 134 10.59 7.99 10.53
C ARG A 134 9.75 6.76 10.21
N PRO A 135 9.64 5.78 11.15
CA PRO A 135 8.73 4.66 10.97
C PRO A 135 7.27 5.13 10.81
N ALA A 136 6.49 4.43 10.00
CA ALA A 136 5.09 4.79 9.74
C ALA A 136 4.28 4.95 11.04
N ARG A 137 4.50 4.09 12.04
CA ARG A 137 3.84 4.12 13.36
C ARG A 137 4.10 5.39 14.19
N GLU A 138 5.11 6.17 13.86
CA GLU A 138 5.49 7.41 14.57
C GLU A 138 4.95 8.66 13.87
N LEU A 139 4.28 8.49 12.74
CA LEU A 139 3.65 9.59 12.02
C LEU A 139 2.32 9.95 12.69
N VAL A 140 2.10 11.25 12.90
CA VAL A 140 0.87 11.80 13.48
C VAL A 140 0.42 12.96 12.61
N TRP A 141 -0.80 12.89 12.07
CA TRP A 141 -1.42 13.94 11.26
C TRP A 141 -2.91 14.11 11.52
#